data_52a8560e8fb2926e11b19016c5b235e9
#
_entry.id   52a8560e8fb2926e11b19016c5b235e9
#
_cell.length_a   1.000
_cell.length_b   1.000
_cell.length_c   1.000
_cell.angle_alpha   90.00
_cell.angle_beta   90.00
_cell.angle_gamma   90.00
#
_symmetry.space_group_name_H-M   'P 1'
#
loop_
_entity.id
_entity.type
_entity.pdbx_description
1 polymer ?
#
loop_
_entity_poly.entity_id
_entity_poly.type
_entity_poly.pdbx_seq_one_letter_code
_entity_poly.pdbx_strand_id
1 'polypeptide(L)'
;MKFDDQVQSFLKGKHFAKLATLMKDGRPQLTPIWYMYENGRLFVNTTTDRVKYRNMRRDPRVCFLIDDGYPYVSIWGKARVATERDPKKDIETLAIRYQGEEEGRKAARERFWKQERVSLEIVPDRVVKAL
;
A
#
# COMPACT_ATOMS: atom_id res chain seq x y z
N MET A 1 -12.56 7.11 8.95
CA MET A 1 -12.88 8.10 7.89
C MET A 1 -13.27 7.35 6.63
N LYS A 2 -14.33 7.81 5.99
CA LYS A 2 -14.81 7.22 4.73
C LYS A 2 -14.36 8.09 3.55
N PHE A 3 -13.90 7.45 2.48
CA PHE A 3 -13.58 8.19 1.24
C PHE A 3 -14.85 8.63 0.52
N ASP A 4 -14.83 9.83 -0.05
CA ASP A 4 -15.95 10.27 -0.88
C ASP A 4 -15.99 9.50 -2.21
N ASP A 5 -17.09 9.63 -2.95
CA ASP A 5 -17.32 8.84 -4.16
C ASP A 5 -16.26 9.08 -5.24
N GLN A 6 -15.80 10.32 -5.38
CA GLN A 6 -14.79 10.68 -6.36
C GLN A 6 -13.45 10.02 -6.03
N VAL A 7 -13.05 10.06 -4.75
CA VAL A 7 -11.85 9.40 -4.27
C VAL A 7 -11.95 7.89 -4.45
N GLN A 8 -13.08 7.30 -4.06
CA GLN A 8 -13.29 5.86 -4.22
C GLN A 8 -13.15 5.42 -5.67
N SER A 9 -13.75 6.17 -6.59
CA SER A 9 -13.65 5.87 -8.02
C SER A 9 -12.19 5.91 -8.51
N PHE A 10 -11.44 6.91 -8.06
CA PHE A 10 -10.01 7.01 -8.42
C PHE A 10 -9.20 5.84 -7.86
N LEU A 11 -9.44 5.48 -6.60
CA LEU A 11 -8.70 4.40 -5.93
C LEU A 11 -8.93 3.02 -6.57
N LYS A 12 -10.08 2.82 -7.22
CA LYS A 12 -10.37 1.57 -7.93
C LYS A 12 -9.53 1.40 -9.19
N GLY A 13 -9.01 2.47 -9.75
CA GLY A 13 -8.12 2.42 -10.90
C GLY A 13 -6.76 1.84 -10.54
N LYS A 14 -6.05 1.35 -11.55
CA LYS A 14 -4.69 0.83 -11.36
C LYS A 14 -3.69 1.99 -11.42
N HIS A 15 -3.25 2.43 -10.26
CA HIS A 15 -2.26 3.49 -10.13
C HIS A 15 -1.09 3.01 -9.28
N PHE A 16 0.03 3.71 -9.38
CA PHE A 16 1.18 3.45 -8.53
C PHE A 16 1.15 4.38 -7.34
N ALA A 17 1.38 3.81 -6.16
CA ALA A 17 1.40 4.58 -4.93
C ALA A 17 2.83 4.86 -4.49
N LYS A 18 3.00 5.94 -3.74
CA LYS A 18 4.24 6.31 -3.06
C LYS A 18 3.95 6.39 -1.59
N LEU A 19 4.73 5.67 -0.81
CA LEU A 19 4.55 5.57 0.64
C LEU A 19 5.71 6.26 1.33
N ALA A 20 5.39 7.23 2.18
CA ALA A 20 6.36 7.86 3.07
C ALA A 20 6.19 7.28 4.47
N THR A 21 7.30 6.80 5.02
CA THR A 21 7.39 6.32 6.40
C THR A 21 8.49 7.12 7.11
N LEU A 22 8.49 7.09 8.44
CA LEU A 22 9.43 7.90 9.22
C LEU A 22 10.62 7.06 9.66
N MET A 23 11.81 7.52 9.27
CA MET A 23 13.07 6.98 9.76
C MET A 23 13.21 7.27 11.25
N LYS A 24 14.13 6.57 11.90
CA LYS A 24 14.39 6.73 13.33
C LYS A 24 14.75 8.16 13.71
N ASP A 25 15.45 8.89 12.82
CA ASP A 25 15.83 10.29 13.04
C ASP A 25 14.75 11.29 12.62
N GLY A 26 13.59 10.82 12.21
CA GLY A 26 12.47 11.67 11.81
C GLY A 26 12.42 12.03 10.34
N ARG A 27 13.45 11.71 9.55
CA ARG A 27 13.40 11.99 8.11
C ARG A 27 12.44 11.02 7.42
N PRO A 28 11.70 11.47 6.40
CA PRO A 28 10.84 10.57 5.64
C PRO A 28 11.64 9.69 4.70
N GLN A 29 11.22 8.41 4.59
CA GLN A 29 11.68 7.50 3.56
C GLN A 29 10.54 7.34 2.57
N LEU A 30 10.77 7.63 1.30
CA LEU A 30 9.76 7.60 0.26
C LEU A 30 10.07 6.50 -0.74
N THR A 31 9.12 5.57 -0.93
CA THR A 31 9.30 4.43 -1.85
C THR A 31 8.01 4.16 -2.61
N PRO A 32 8.12 3.63 -3.85
CA PRO A 32 6.93 3.14 -4.55
C PRO A 32 6.42 1.86 -3.89
N ILE A 33 5.12 1.63 -4.00
CA ILE A 33 4.49 0.42 -3.48
C ILE A 33 3.20 0.16 -4.25
N TRP A 34 2.87 -1.11 -4.43
CA TRP A 34 1.57 -1.51 -4.97
C TRP A 34 0.51 -1.42 -3.87
N TYR A 35 -0.73 -1.11 -4.28
CA TYR A 35 -1.85 -1.08 -3.34
C TYR A 35 -3.07 -1.77 -3.92
N MET A 36 -3.97 -2.18 -3.04
CA MET A 36 -5.32 -2.60 -3.41
C MET A 36 -6.33 -1.82 -2.58
N TYR A 37 -7.47 -1.54 -3.20
CA TYR A 37 -8.61 -0.91 -2.56
C TYR A 37 -9.73 -1.95 -2.52
N GLU A 38 -10.21 -2.27 -1.33
CA GLU A 38 -11.15 -3.35 -1.13
C GLU A 38 -12.09 -2.99 0.01
N ASN A 39 -13.39 -2.96 -0.26
CA ASN A 39 -14.42 -2.67 0.73
C ASN A 39 -14.18 -1.37 1.51
N GLY A 40 -13.78 -0.32 0.80
CA GLY A 40 -13.52 0.99 1.39
C GLY A 40 -12.20 1.13 2.12
N ARG A 41 -11.33 0.14 2.02
CA ARG A 41 -10.07 0.08 2.77
C ARG A 41 -8.88 -0.09 1.82
N LEU A 42 -7.76 0.51 2.21
CA LEU A 42 -6.51 0.44 1.45
C LEU A 42 -5.54 -0.52 2.10
N PHE A 43 -5.01 -1.44 1.31
CA PHE A 43 -4.02 -2.41 1.76
C PHE A 43 -2.77 -2.35 0.91
N VAL A 44 -1.64 -2.55 1.56
CA VAL A 44 -0.33 -2.70 0.94
C VAL A 44 0.32 -3.98 1.47
N ASN A 45 1.39 -4.41 0.81
CA ASN A 45 2.09 -5.63 1.19
C ASN A 45 3.60 -5.40 1.05
N THR A 46 4.38 -5.89 1.98
CA THR A 46 5.83 -5.78 1.94
C THR A 46 6.46 -6.97 2.67
N THR A 47 7.77 -6.96 2.78
CA THR A 47 8.50 -7.98 3.54
C THR A 47 8.98 -7.42 4.87
N THR A 48 9.10 -8.29 5.86
CA THR A 48 9.47 -7.89 7.23
C THR A 48 10.91 -7.40 7.35
N ASP A 49 11.75 -7.65 6.35
CA ASP A 49 13.14 -7.17 6.33
C ASP A 49 13.30 -5.79 5.67
N ARG A 50 12.23 -5.20 5.15
CA ARG A 50 12.29 -3.88 4.52
C ARG A 50 12.33 -2.76 5.55
N VAL A 51 13.06 -1.70 5.20
CA VAL A 51 13.16 -0.50 6.05
C VAL A 51 11.78 0.09 6.32
N LYS A 52 10.93 0.17 5.29
CA LYS A 52 9.58 0.72 5.45
C LYS A 52 8.75 -0.06 6.49
N TYR A 53 8.91 -1.37 6.55
CA TYR A 53 8.19 -2.16 7.56
C TYR A 53 8.67 -1.83 8.97
N ARG A 54 9.99 -1.80 9.17
CA ARG A 54 10.56 -1.44 10.48
C ARG A 54 10.16 -0.03 10.90
N ASN A 55 10.13 0.89 9.93
CA ASN A 55 9.68 2.26 10.19
C ASN A 55 8.22 2.29 10.67
N MET A 56 7.33 1.60 9.98
CA MET A 56 5.91 1.56 10.33
C MET A 56 5.65 0.85 11.68
N ARG A 57 6.49 -0.12 12.03
CA ARG A 57 6.38 -0.79 13.34
C ARG A 57 6.82 0.13 14.47
N ARG A 58 7.83 0.96 14.24
CA ARG A 58 8.32 1.91 15.25
C ARG A 58 7.41 3.12 15.36
N ASP A 59 6.94 3.66 14.24
CA ASP A 59 6.08 4.84 14.17
C ASP A 59 5.06 4.59 13.05
N PRO A 60 3.78 4.41 13.38
CA PRO A 60 2.78 4.04 12.37
C PRO A 60 2.35 5.18 11.46
N ARG A 61 2.75 6.42 11.73
CA ARG A 61 2.36 7.56 10.90
C ARG A 61 2.94 7.42 9.49
N VAL A 62 2.08 7.61 8.50
CA VAL A 62 2.47 7.48 7.09
C VAL A 62 1.81 8.58 6.27
N CYS A 63 2.40 8.84 5.11
CA CYS A 63 1.77 9.62 4.07
C CYS A 63 1.75 8.78 2.80
N PHE A 64 0.61 8.73 2.14
CA PHE A 64 0.38 7.82 1.01
C PHE A 64 -0.15 8.63 -0.17
N LEU A 65 0.62 8.67 -1.25
CA LEU A 65 0.26 9.39 -2.46
C LEU A 65 -0.10 8.39 -3.56
N ILE A 66 -1.28 8.56 -4.13
CA ILE A 66 -1.70 7.80 -5.30
C ILE A 66 -1.96 8.82 -6.40
N ASP A 67 -1.29 8.67 -7.53
CA ASP A 67 -1.40 9.64 -8.61
C ASP A 67 -1.44 8.99 -9.98
N ASP A 68 -1.97 9.75 -10.93
CA ASP A 68 -1.92 9.44 -12.34
C ASP A 68 -1.34 10.67 -13.06
N GLY A 69 -0.06 10.93 -12.77
CA GLY A 69 0.54 12.20 -13.14
C GLY A 69 0.05 13.31 -12.22
N TYR A 70 -0.86 14.11 -12.73
CA TYR A 70 -1.44 15.17 -11.91
C TYR A 70 -2.95 15.18 -11.98
N PRO A 71 -3.62 14.13 -11.80
CA PRO A 71 -4.62 13.90 -10.73
C PRO A 71 -4.01 13.09 -9.63
N TYR A 72 -4.35 13.41 -8.37
CA TYR A 72 -3.81 12.68 -7.24
C TYR A 72 -4.76 12.66 -6.05
N VAL A 73 -4.52 11.68 -5.18
CA VAL A 73 -5.09 11.59 -3.84
C VAL A 73 -3.93 11.43 -2.87
N SER A 74 -3.84 12.31 -1.89
CA SER A 74 -2.84 12.25 -0.84
C SER A 74 -3.52 11.94 0.48
N ILE A 75 -3.00 10.93 1.20
CA ILE A 75 -3.61 10.42 2.42
C ILE A 75 -2.59 10.49 3.55
N TRP A 76 -2.94 11.18 4.63
CA TRP A 76 -2.21 11.12 5.89
C TRP A 76 -2.94 10.12 6.77
N GLY A 77 -2.20 9.22 7.39
CA GLY A 77 -2.82 8.22 8.23
C GLY A 77 -1.83 7.40 9.01
N LYS A 78 -2.28 6.22 9.41
CA LYS A 78 -1.46 5.27 10.16
C LYS A 78 -1.50 3.90 9.48
N ALA A 79 -0.36 3.24 9.47
CA ALA A 79 -0.26 1.87 8.99
C ALA A 79 -0.56 0.90 10.12
N ARG A 80 -1.43 -0.06 9.87
CA ARG A 80 -1.80 -1.12 10.81
C ARG A 80 -1.45 -2.46 10.21
N VAL A 81 -0.73 -3.31 10.94
CA VAL A 81 -0.53 -4.69 10.48
C VAL A 81 -1.88 -5.40 10.46
N ALA A 82 -2.27 -5.86 9.28
CA ALA A 82 -3.56 -6.50 9.06
C ALA A 82 -3.44 -8.01 9.29
N THR A 83 -3.44 -8.42 10.57
CA THR A 83 -3.24 -9.82 10.95
C THR A 83 -4.38 -10.73 10.51
N GLU A 84 -5.54 -10.16 10.20
CA GLU A 84 -6.70 -10.90 9.70
C GLU A 84 -6.57 -11.30 8.22
N ARG A 85 -5.57 -10.78 7.53
CA ARG A 85 -5.37 -11.04 6.10
C ARG A 85 -4.29 -12.10 5.88
N ASP A 86 -4.39 -12.77 4.73
CA ASP A 86 -3.35 -13.69 4.26
C ASP A 86 -2.36 -12.93 3.36
N PRO A 87 -1.14 -12.64 3.84
CA PRO A 87 -0.21 -11.83 3.06
C PRO A 87 0.29 -12.51 1.78
N LYS A 88 0.30 -13.83 1.72
CA LYS A 88 0.66 -14.56 0.50
C LYS A 88 -0.40 -14.40 -0.57
N LYS A 89 -1.66 -14.51 -0.18
CA LYS A 89 -2.79 -14.27 -1.09
C LYS A 89 -2.80 -12.82 -1.55
N ASP A 90 -2.57 -11.89 -0.65
CA ASP A 90 -2.57 -10.47 -0.96
C ASP A 90 -1.47 -10.11 -1.96
N ILE A 91 -0.25 -10.60 -1.77
CA ILE A 91 0.82 -10.28 -2.73
C ILE A 91 0.56 -10.92 -4.10
N GLU A 92 -0.06 -12.09 -4.16
CA GLU A 92 -0.47 -12.68 -5.44
C GLU A 92 -1.51 -11.79 -6.13
N THR A 93 -2.53 -11.35 -5.40
CA THR A 93 -3.55 -10.44 -5.93
C THR A 93 -2.93 -9.16 -6.48
N LEU A 94 -2.00 -8.57 -5.73
CA LEU A 94 -1.28 -7.37 -6.17
C LEU A 94 -0.41 -7.63 -7.40
N ALA A 95 0.31 -8.73 -7.42
CA ALA A 95 1.15 -9.07 -8.56
C ALA A 95 0.32 -9.27 -9.83
N ILE A 96 -0.81 -9.93 -9.73
CA ILE A 96 -1.75 -10.10 -10.85
C ILE A 96 -2.27 -8.73 -11.30
N ARG A 97 -2.65 -7.88 -10.38
CA ARG A 97 -3.17 -6.54 -10.68
C ARG A 97 -2.16 -5.70 -11.48
N TYR A 98 -0.88 -5.76 -11.11
CA TYR A 98 0.15 -4.90 -11.69
C TYR A 98 0.94 -5.54 -12.82
N GLN A 99 1.04 -6.85 -12.88
CA GLN A 99 1.87 -7.57 -13.85
C GLN A 99 1.06 -8.47 -14.80
N GLY A 100 -0.24 -8.64 -14.56
CA GLY A 100 -1.09 -9.54 -15.31
C GLY A 100 -1.16 -10.92 -14.66
N GLU A 101 -2.15 -11.71 -15.07
CA GLU A 101 -2.46 -12.97 -14.39
C GLU A 101 -1.33 -13.98 -14.46
N GLU A 102 -0.76 -14.22 -15.64
CA GLU A 102 0.30 -15.20 -15.81
C GLU A 102 1.59 -14.80 -15.08
N GLU A 103 2.07 -13.59 -15.36
CA GLU A 103 3.31 -13.09 -14.76
C GLU A 103 3.17 -12.86 -13.26
N GLY A 104 2.01 -12.41 -12.81
CA GLY A 104 1.75 -12.18 -11.40
C GLY A 104 1.74 -13.46 -10.59
N ARG A 105 1.08 -14.51 -11.09
CA ARG A 105 1.07 -15.82 -10.43
C ARG A 105 2.47 -16.43 -10.37
N LYS A 106 3.21 -16.30 -11.45
CA LYS A 106 4.60 -16.79 -11.53
C LYS A 106 5.49 -16.07 -10.52
N ALA A 107 5.41 -14.74 -10.46
CA ALA A 107 6.19 -13.94 -9.52
C ALA A 107 5.86 -14.31 -8.08
N ALA A 108 4.58 -14.54 -7.76
CA ALA A 108 4.16 -14.94 -6.43
C ALA A 108 4.80 -16.27 -6.02
N ARG A 109 4.68 -17.29 -6.87
CA ARG A 109 5.19 -18.63 -6.57
C ARG A 109 6.71 -18.69 -6.51
N GLU A 110 7.39 -18.07 -7.46
CA GLU A 110 8.84 -18.22 -7.62
C GLU A 110 9.64 -17.28 -6.73
N ARG A 111 9.05 -16.17 -6.29
CA ARG A 111 9.78 -15.14 -5.57
C ARG A 111 9.08 -14.68 -4.29
N PHE A 112 7.87 -14.16 -4.41
CA PHE A 112 7.24 -13.45 -3.28
C PHE A 112 6.86 -14.36 -2.12
N TRP A 113 6.39 -15.58 -2.39
CA TRP A 113 5.99 -16.51 -1.35
C TRP A 113 7.17 -17.09 -0.55
N LYS A 114 8.37 -16.94 -1.08
CA LYS A 114 9.60 -17.37 -0.38
C LYS A 114 10.08 -16.35 0.64
N GLN A 115 9.49 -15.17 0.64
CA GLN A 115 9.82 -14.09 1.57
C GLN A 115 8.81 -14.06 2.71
N GLU A 116 9.22 -13.54 3.86
CA GLU A 116 8.27 -13.31 4.95
C GLU A 116 7.48 -12.04 4.65
N ARG A 117 6.25 -12.23 4.20
CA ARG A 117 5.37 -11.13 3.76
C ARG A 117 4.44 -10.69 4.87
N VAL A 118 4.01 -9.44 4.80
CA VAL A 118 3.06 -8.83 5.72
C VAL A 118 2.11 -7.93 4.96
N SER A 119 0.84 -7.98 5.32
CA SER A 119 -0.18 -7.06 4.81
C SER A 119 -0.41 -5.97 5.83
N LEU A 120 -0.52 -4.72 5.36
CA LEU A 120 -0.82 -3.58 6.20
C LEU A 120 -1.99 -2.81 5.61
N GLU A 121 -2.81 -2.27 6.49
CA GLU A 121 -3.87 -1.35 6.11
C GLU A 121 -3.39 0.08 6.34
N ILE A 122 -3.63 0.96 5.37
CA ILE A 122 -3.42 2.39 5.53
C ILE A 122 -4.74 3.00 6.00
N VAL A 123 -4.80 3.34 7.28
CA VAL A 123 -6.00 3.90 7.91
C VAL A 123 -5.94 5.41 7.81
N PRO A 124 -6.84 6.05 7.04
CA PRO A 124 -6.73 7.48 6.79
C PRO A 124 -7.17 8.34 7.97
N ASP A 125 -6.40 9.40 8.24
CA ASP A 125 -6.79 10.48 9.15
C ASP A 125 -7.24 11.71 8.38
N ARG A 126 -6.64 11.96 7.20
CA ARG A 126 -6.92 13.10 6.36
C ARG A 126 -6.68 12.75 4.90
N VAL A 127 -7.56 13.23 4.02
CA VAL A 127 -7.45 13.02 2.58
C VAL A 127 -7.47 14.38 1.88
N VAL A 128 -6.53 14.60 0.97
CA VAL A 128 -6.49 15.75 0.07
C VAL A 128 -6.51 15.23 -1.35
N LYS A 129 -7.33 15.81 -2.19
CA LYS A 129 -7.46 15.38 -3.57
C LYS A 129 -7.32 16.53 -4.56
N ALA A 130 -6.81 16.21 -5.74
CA ALA A 130 -6.79 17.08 -6.91
C ALA A 130 -7.24 16.24 -8.12
N LEU A 131 -8.52 16.06 -8.24
CA LEU A 131 -9.13 15.18 -9.24
C LEU A 131 -9.96 15.92 -10.28
#